data_b047da371d769c58dd9998ea58b84e0c
#
_entry.id   b047da371d769c58dd9998ea58b84e0c
#
_cell.length_a   1.000
_cell.length_b   1.000
_cell.length_c   1.000
_cell.angle_alpha   90.00
_cell.angle_beta   90.00
_cell.angle_gamma   90.00
#
_symmetry.space_group_name_H-M   'P 1'
#
loop_
_entity.id
_entity.type
_entity.pdbx_description
1 polymer ?
#
loop_
_entity_poly.entity_id
_entity_poly.type
_entity_poly.pdbx_seq_one_letter_code
_entity_poly.pdbx_strand_id
1 'polypeptide(L)'
;SRRQRQMCIRDRYSDIIFGPIHSRRLGLSLGVNLLPTQSKLCSFDCIYCECGWNAEHPGARRFNSREDVRTMLGATLRQMVSEGTPPDVITFAGNGEPTMHPDFEAIIDDTIVLRDEICPSARISVLSNATQIGRESVRRALRRVDNNILKLDSAFDDTVRLINNPCGTYSVAEVVKNMKLFDGQMILQTMFLRGECEGRTVDNTTEREVAAWLKLVEEIRPRQVMVYSLDRDTPCKTLQKVPREDLQAIAARVEALGIPCSVA
;
A
#
# COMPACT_ATOMS: atom_id res chain seq x y z
N SER A 1 -13.86 3.59 -23.86
CA SER A 1 -15.06 2.77 -24.03
C SER A 1 -15.53 2.26 -22.68
N ARG A 2 -16.84 2.11 -22.47
CA ARG A 2 -17.48 1.65 -21.21
C ARG A 2 -16.94 0.29 -20.70
N ARG A 3 -16.34 -0.52 -21.54
CA ARG A 3 -15.74 -1.81 -21.15
C ARG A 3 -14.46 -1.69 -20.30
N GLN A 4 -13.74 -0.58 -20.39
CA GLN A 4 -12.55 -0.36 -19.55
C GLN A 4 -12.87 0.14 -18.12
N ARG A 5 -14.11 0.60 -17.87
CA ARG A 5 -14.56 1.03 -16.54
C ARG A 5 -15.11 -0.07 -15.64
N GLN A 6 -15.29 -1.27 -16.19
CA GLN A 6 -15.79 -2.46 -15.48
C GLN A 6 -14.70 -3.53 -15.34
N MET A 7 -13.42 -3.15 -15.27
CA MET A 7 -12.45 -4.04 -14.62
C MET A 7 -12.86 -4.10 -13.14
N CYS A 8 -13.81 -4.97 -12.90
CA CYS A 8 -14.33 -5.27 -11.57
C CYS A 8 -13.18 -5.57 -10.62
N ILE A 9 -13.32 -5.12 -9.39
CA ILE A 9 -12.57 -5.58 -8.22
C ILE A 9 -12.30 -7.10 -8.27
N ARG A 10 -13.21 -7.91 -8.81
CA ARG A 10 -13.08 -9.35 -9.02
C ARG A 10 -11.90 -9.77 -9.92
N ASP A 11 -11.56 -9.01 -10.97
CA ASP A 11 -10.50 -9.40 -11.92
C ASP A 11 -9.09 -9.18 -11.35
N ARG A 12 -8.94 -8.32 -10.34
CA ARG A 12 -7.65 -8.10 -9.65
C ARG A 12 -7.24 -9.25 -8.75
N TYR A 13 -8.19 -10.01 -8.27
CA TYR A 13 -7.96 -11.10 -7.32
C TYR A 13 -7.56 -12.42 -7.98
N SER A 14 -7.78 -12.58 -9.29
CA SER A 14 -7.62 -13.85 -9.98
C SER A 14 -6.17 -14.22 -10.28
N ASP A 15 -5.25 -13.23 -10.27
CA ASP A 15 -3.89 -13.43 -10.79
C ASP A 15 -2.79 -13.09 -9.78
N ILE A 16 -1.68 -13.83 -9.85
CA ILE A 16 -0.45 -13.57 -9.11
C ILE A 16 0.23 -12.31 -9.67
N ILE A 17 0.30 -12.20 -10.99
CA ILE A 17 0.81 -11.02 -11.69
C ILE A 17 -0.36 -10.37 -12.40
N PHE A 18 -0.58 -9.09 -12.20
CA PHE A 18 -1.71 -8.35 -12.74
C PHE A 18 -1.31 -7.01 -13.34
N GLY A 19 -2.10 -6.53 -14.29
CA GLY A 19 -1.79 -5.32 -15.02
C GLY A 19 -1.23 -5.62 -16.42
N PRO A 20 -0.42 -4.73 -17.02
CA PRO A 20 0.05 -3.46 -16.44
C PRO A 20 -1.06 -2.42 -16.26
N ILE A 21 -0.91 -1.57 -15.25
CA ILE A 21 -1.85 -0.50 -14.91
C ILE A 21 -1.11 0.83 -14.97
N HIS A 22 -1.69 1.82 -15.65
CA HIS A 22 -1.18 3.18 -15.59
C HIS A 22 -1.46 3.80 -14.21
N SER A 23 -0.41 3.90 -13.39
CA SER A 23 -0.44 4.60 -12.12
C SER A 23 -0.13 6.08 -12.34
N ARG A 24 -0.99 6.96 -11.81
CA ARG A 24 -0.75 8.42 -11.85
C ARG A 24 0.54 8.84 -11.12
N ARG A 25 1.04 7.99 -10.23
CA ARG A 25 2.20 8.27 -9.35
C ARG A 25 3.47 7.53 -9.77
N LEU A 26 3.32 6.35 -10.35
CA LEU A 26 4.43 5.41 -10.53
C LEU A 26 4.68 5.05 -11.99
N GLY A 27 3.89 5.59 -12.93
CA GLY A 27 4.00 5.22 -14.35
C GLY A 27 3.30 3.89 -14.67
N LEU A 28 3.83 3.14 -15.63
CA LEU A 28 3.32 1.83 -16.03
C LEU A 28 3.68 0.79 -14.97
N SER A 29 2.71 0.37 -14.19
CA SER A 29 2.90 -0.50 -13.02
C SER A 29 2.48 -1.93 -13.32
N LEU A 30 3.40 -2.87 -13.12
CA LEU A 30 3.12 -4.30 -13.07
C LEU A 30 2.89 -4.72 -11.61
N GLY A 31 1.71 -5.24 -11.31
CA GLY A 31 1.33 -5.64 -9.96
C GLY A 31 1.75 -7.07 -9.63
N VAL A 32 2.22 -7.29 -8.40
CA VAL A 32 2.54 -8.62 -7.85
C VAL A 32 1.70 -8.85 -6.61
N ASN A 33 0.83 -9.86 -6.67
CA ASN A 33 -0.02 -10.29 -5.56
C ASN A 33 0.56 -11.54 -4.89
N LEU A 34 1.06 -11.40 -3.68
CA LEU A 34 1.60 -12.50 -2.88
C LEU A 34 0.51 -13.27 -2.10
N LEU A 35 -0.68 -12.69 -2.02
CA LEU A 35 -1.79 -13.17 -1.23
C LEU A 35 -2.66 -14.11 -2.08
N PRO A 36 -3.61 -14.83 -1.46
CA PRO A 36 -4.49 -15.73 -2.20
C PRO A 36 -5.21 -15.02 -3.35
N THR A 37 -5.31 -15.66 -4.49
CA THR A 37 -6.02 -15.12 -5.67
C THR A 37 -7.54 -15.16 -5.55
N GLN A 38 -8.07 -15.99 -4.66
CA GLN A 38 -9.51 -16.19 -4.46
C GLN A 38 -10.05 -15.60 -3.15
N SER A 39 -9.18 -14.95 -2.36
CA SER A 39 -9.58 -14.40 -1.06
C SER A 39 -8.69 -13.22 -0.67
N LYS A 40 -9.20 -12.37 0.22
CA LYS A 40 -8.41 -11.34 0.86
C LYS A 40 -7.72 -11.90 2.10
N LEU A 41 -6.43 -11.60 2.26
CA LEU A 41 -5.66 -11.91 3.45
C LEU A 41 -4.84 -10.70 3.89
N CYS A 42 -5.35 -9.98 4.88
CA CYS A 42 -4.75 -8.76 5.37
C CYS A 42 -4.76 -8.74 6.91
N SER A 43 -3.75 -8.13 7.51
CA SER A 43 -3.71 -7.81 8.94
C SER A 43 -4.57 -6.62 9.32
N PHE A 44 -5.08 -5.86 8.34
CA PHE A 44 -6.07 -4.82 8.47
C PHE A 44 -7.38 -5.21 7.78
N ASP A 45 -8.48 -4.60 8.22
CA ASP A 45 -9.77 -4.68 7.55
C ASP A 45 -10.36 -3.29 7.35
N CYS A 46 -9.63 -2.47 6.60
CA CYS A 46 -9.91 -1.04 6.43
C CYS A 46 -11.29 -0.79 5.84
N ILE A 47 -12.03 0.16 6.42
CA ILE A 47 -13.37 0.57 5.98
C ILE A 47 -13.41 1.14 4.55
N TYR A 48 -12.25 1.53 4.01
CA TYR A 48 -12.06 2.08 2.66
C TYR A 48 -11.36 1.12 1.69
N CYS A 49 -11.14 -0.14 2.07
CA CYS A 49 -10.35 -1.07 1.27
C CYS A 49 -11.05 -1.43 -0.05
N GLU A 50 -10.45 -1.11 -1.19
CA GLU A 50 -10.97 -1.49 -2.51
C GLU A 50 -11.12 -3.01 -2.68
N CYS A 51 -10.47 -3.78 -1.81
CA CYS A 51 -10.53 -5.24 -1.78
C CYS A 51 -11.71 -5.79 -0.98
N GLY A 52 -12.59 -4.95 -0.43
CA GLY A 52 -13.68 -5.38 0.43
C GLY A 52 -13.23 -5.82 1.82
N TRP A 53 -14.09 -6.52 2.53
CA TRP A 53 -13.81 -7.04 3.87
C TRP A 53 -13.10 -8.39 3.84
N ASN A 54 -12.28 -8.70 4.85
CA ASN A 54 -11.66 -10.01 5.00
C ASN A 54 -12.71 -11.14 5.08
N ALA A 55 -13.85 -10.89 5.72
CA ALA A 55 -14.93 -11.87 5.89
C ALA A 55 -15.70 -12.20 4.61
N GLU A 56 -15.69 -11.29 3.61
CA GLU A 56 -16.37 -11.50 2.32
C GLU A 56 -15.63 -12.49 1.41
N HIS A 57 -14.42 -12.90 1.79
CA HIS A 57 -13.56 -13.76 1.01
C HIS A 57 -13.13 -15.00 1.83
N PRO A 58 -14.06 -15.93 2.15
CA PRO A 58 -13.77 -17.09 3.01
C PRO A 58 -12.95 -18.20 2.33
N GLY A 59 -12.47 -17.99 1.11
CA GLY A 59 -11.70 -18.97 0.34
C GLY A 59 -10.40 -19.44 1.01
N ALA A 60 -9.67 -20.33 0.35
CA ALA A 60 -8.41 -20.86 0.85
C ALA A 60 -7.41 -19.73 1.15
N ARG A 61 -6.96 -19.62 2.40
CA ARG A 61 -5.98 -18.62 2.86
C ARG A 61 -4.55 -19.09 2.63
N ARG A 62 -4.24 -19.50 1.39
CA ARG A 62 -2.92 -19.98 1.01
C ARG A 62 -2.20 -18.88 0.23
N PHE A 63 -1.01 -18.53 0.68
CA PHE A 63 -0.12 -17.63 -0.07
C PHE A 63 0.28 -18.25 -1.41
N ASN A 64 0.51 -17.42 -2.40
CA ASN A 64 1.10 -17.83 -3.66
C ASN A 64 2.56 -18.27 -3.41
N SER A 65 2.99 -19.38 -3.99
CA SER A 65 4.34 -19.89 -3.72
C SER A 65 5.41 -18.94 -4.28
N ARG A 66 6.58 -18.90 -3.64
CA ARG A 66 7.75 -18.16 -4.13
C ARG A 66 8.10 -18.56 -5.58
N GLU A 67 8.00 -19.86 -5.89
CA GLU A 67 8.31 -20.40 -7.22
C GLU A 67 7.33 -19.90 -8.27
N ASP A 68 6.02 -19.92 -7.99
CA ASP A 68 4.99 -19.40 -8.90
C ASP A 68 5.19 -17.91 -9.14
N VAL A 69 5.42 -17.13 -8.09
CA VAL A 69 5.67 -15.68 -8.19
C VAL A 69 6.88 -15.43 -9.09
N ARG A 70 8.00 -16.10 -8.83
CA ARG A 70 9.23 -15.94 -9.61
C ARG A 70 9.04 -16.31 -11.08
N THR A 71 8.40 -17.45 -11.33
CA THR A 71 8.18 -17.97 -12.69
C THR A 71 7.27 -17.05 -13.49
N MET A 72 6.13 -16.67 -12.92
CA MET A 72 5.15 -15.82 -13.61
C MET A 72 5.67 -14.40 -13.78
N LEU A 73 6.34 -13.83 -12.78
CA LEU A 73 6.94 -12.50 -12.91
C LEU A 73 8.00 -12.48 -14.01
N GLY A 74 8.91 -13.46 -14.03
CA GLY A 74 9.95 -13.54 -15.05
C GLY A 74 9.39 -13.71 -16.45
N ALA A 75 8.35 -14.54 -16.63
CA ALA A 75 7.68 -14.71 -17.92
C ALA A 75 7.01 -13.40 -18.39
N THR A 76 6.27 -12.74 -17.50
CA THR A 76 5.56 -11.49 -17.82
C THR A 76 6.55 -10.36 -18.16
N LEU A 77 7.63 -10.21 -17.40
CA LEU A 77 8.64 -9.17 -17.67
C LEU A 77 9.30 -9.37 -19.04
N ARG A 78 9.68 -10.62 -19.39
CA ARG A 78 10.25 -10.91 -20.72
C ARG A 78 9.26 -10.62 -21.83
N GLN A 79 8.00 -10.97 -21.65
CA GLN A 79 6.96 -10.66 -22.63
C GLN A 79 6.82 -9.13 -22.81
N MET A 80 6.67 -8.36 -21.74
CA MET A 80 6.53 -6.90 -21.81
C MET A 80 7.73 -6.24 -22.49
N VAL A 81 8.94 -6.69 -22.20
CA VAL A 81 10.17 -6.18 -22.86
C VAL A 81 10.16 -6.53 -24.34
N SER A 82 9.78 -7.76 -24.72
CA SER A 82 9.71 -8.18 -26.14
C SER A 82 8.66 -7.41 -26.95
N GLU A 83 7.59 -6.97 -26.27
CA GLU A 83 6.53 -6.12 -26.84
C GLU A 83 6.89 -4.62 -26.85
N GLY A 84 8.06 -4.25 -26.35
CA GLY A 84 8.52 -2.86 -26.28
C GLY A 84 7.81 -2.01 -25.24
N THR A 85 7.15 -2.63 -24.26
CA THR A 85 6.39 -1.95 -23.18
C THR A 85 6.86 -2.37 -21.79
N PRO A 86 8.18 -2.25 -21.47
CA PRO A 86 8.68 -2.60 -20.15
C PRO A 86 7.95 -1.80 -19.05
N PRO A 87 7.76 -2.35 -17.85
CA PRO A 87 7.13 -1.60 -16.76
C PRO A 87 8.10 -0.53 -16.23
N ASP A 88 7.53 0.62 -15.79
CA ASP A 88 8.28 1.61 -15.02
C ASP A 88 8.49 1.15 -13.58
N VAL A 89 7.55 0.32 -13.08
CA VAL A 89 7.57 -0.14 -11.69
C VAL A 89 6.94 -1.53 -11.54
N ILE A 90 7.55 -2.36 -10.70
CA ILE A 90 7.02 -3.62 -10.20
C ILE A 90 6.47 -3.34 -8.81
N THR A 91 5.15 -3.48 -8.61
CA THR A 91 4.49 -3.06 -7.38
C THR A 91 3.90 -4.24 -6.62
N PHE A 92 4.43 -4.49 -5.42
CA PHE A 92 3.83 -5.45 -4.50
C PHE A 92 2.61 -4.82 -3.84
N ALA A 93 1.45 -5.31 -4.25
CA ALA A 93 0.12 -4.92 -3.79
C ALA A 93 -0.86 -6.07 -4.10
N GLY A 94 -2.15 -5.92 -3.84
CA GLY A 94 -3.15 -6.91 -4.23
C GLY A 94 -4.11 -7.25 -3.10
N ASN A 95 -4.36 -8.52 -2.88
CA ASN A 95 -5.43 -9.02 -2.01
C ASN A 95 -5.10 -8.98 -0.50
N GLY A 96 -4.42 -7.96 -0.03
CA GLY A 96 -4.12 -7.77 1.38
C GLY A 96 -2.72 -7.23 1.64
N GLU A 97 -2.06 -7.73 2.70
CA GLU A 97 -0.76 -7.22 3.15
C GLU A 97 0.39 -8.10 2.66
N PRO A 98 1.22 -7.65 1.71
CA PRO A 98 2.27 -8.46 1.10
C PRO A 98 3.34 -8.92 2.10
N THR A 99 3.64 -8.11 3.12
CA THR A 99 4.68 -8.45 4.12
C THR A 99 4.26 -9.56 5.09
N MET A 100 3.01 -10.02 5.04
CA MET A 100 2.57 -11.23 5.76
C MET A 100 3.11 -12.51 5.15
N HIS A 101 3.55 -12.48 3.87
CA HIS A 101 4.07 -13.68 3.22
C HIS A 101 5.29 -14.22 3.98
N PRO A 102 5.36 -15.54 4.28
CA PRO A 102 6.48 -16.12 5.04
C PRO A 102 7.83 -15.94 4.34
N ASP A 103 7.85 -16.08 3.01
CA ASP A 103 9.05 -15.96 2.16
C ASP A 103 9.23 -14.55 1.58
N PHE A 104 8.63 -13.51 2.18
CA PHE A 104 8.63 -12.15 1.64
C PHE A 104 10.03 -11.66 1.26
N GLU A 105 11.02 -11.85 2.15
CA GLU A 105 12.41 -11.44 1.90
C GLU A 105 13.00 -12.13 0.68
N ALA A 106 12.83 -13.45 0.58
CA ALA A 106 13.36 -14.23 -0.53
C ALA A 106 12.67 -13.90 -1.88
N ILE A 107 11.38 -13.54 -1.84
CA ILE A 107 10.64 -13.09 -3.03
C ILE A 107 11.16 -11.72 -3.51
N ILE A 108 11.47 -10.81 -2.59
CA ILE A 108 12.11 -9.53 -2.95
C ILE A 108 13.47 -9.76 -3.58
N ASP A 109 14.28 -10.71 -3.06
CA ASP A 109 15.57 -11.08 -3.66
C ASP A 109 15.40 -11.58 -5.09
N ASP A 110 14.49 -12.52 -5.31
CA ASP A 110 14.19 -13.04 -6.66
C ASP A 110 13.72 -11.92 -7.60
N THR A 111 12.92 -11.00 -7.10
CA THR A 111 12.41 -9.87 -7.90
C THR A 111 13.52 -8.91 -8.30
N ILE A 112 14.45 -8.62 -7.40
CA ILE A 112 15.62 -7.78 -7.70
C ILE A 112 16.46 -8.42 -8.79
N VAL A 113 16.74 -9.73 -8.69
CA VAL A 113 17.49 -10.46 -9.73
C VAL A 113 16.77 -10.41 -11.08
N LEU A 114 15.48 -10.70 -11.10
CA LEU A 114 14.70 -10.68 -12.36
C LEU A 114 14.63 -9.27 -12.98
N ARG A 115 14.44 -8.23 -12.14
CA ARG A 115 14.43 -6.85 -12.60
C ARG A 115 15.78 -6.46 -13.21
N ASP A 116 16.87 -6.75 -12.53
CA ASP A 116 18.22 -6.37 -12.97
C ASP A 116 18.61 -7.09 -14.27
N GLU A 117 18.17 -8.34 -14.47
CA GLU A 117 18.42 -9.11 -15.69
C GLU A 117 17.54 -8.69 -16.88
N ILE A 118 16.26 -8.34 -16.66
CA ILE A 118 15.27 -8.23 -17.73
C ILE A 118 14.90 -6.77 -18.02
N CYS A 119 14.72 -5.94 -16.99
CA CYS A 119 14.28 -4.55 -17.11
C CYS A 119 14.92 -3.65 -16.03
N PRO A 120 16.26 -3.41 -16.12
CA PRO A 120 17.03 -2.76 -15.05
C PRO A 120 16.61 -1.31 -14.74
N SER A 121 15.85 -0.68 -15.61
CA SER A 121 15.27 0.65 -15.36
C SER A 121 14.01 0.64 -14.49
N ALA A 122 13.36 -0.50 -14.35
CA ALA A 122 12.14 -0.62 -13.55
C ALA A 122 12.45 -0.47 -12.07
N ARG A 123 11.56 0.21 -11.33
CA ARG A 123 11.65 0.34 -9.88
C ARG A 123 10.84 -0.78 -9.20
N ILE A 124 11.21 -1.11 -7.97
CA ILE A 124 10.44 -2.03 -7.14
C ILE A 124 9.76 -1.21 -6.03
N SER A 125 8.44 -1.33 -5.94
CA SER A 125 7.61 -0.66 -4.94
C SER A 125 6.89 -1.68 -4.08
N VAL A 126 6.86 -1.46 -2.77
CA VAL A 126 6.06 -2.26 -1.84
C VAL A 126 5.10 -1.34 -1.11
N LEU A 127 3.79 -1.62 -1.23
CA LEU A 127 2.75 -0.96 -0.44
C LEU A 127 2.42 -1.84 0.76
N SER A 128 2.71 -1.35 1.97
CA SER A 128 2.50 -2.09 3.20
C SER A 128 1.72 -1.27 4.23
N ASN A 129 0.85 -1.94 4.97
CA ASN A 129 0.16 -1.35 6.12
C ASN A 129 1.05 -1.25 7.38
N ALA A 130 2.32 -1.59 7.25
CA ALA A 130 3.34 -1.50 8.28
C ALA A 130 3.17 -2.44 9.50
N THR A 131 2.18 -3.34 9.53
CA THR A 131 1.98 -4.22 10.70
C THR A 131 3.10 -5.23 10.91
N GLN A 132 3.85 -5.58 9.86
CA GLN A 132 4.90 -6.61 9.90
C GLN A 132 6.33 -6.05 9.99
N ILE A 133 6.51 -4.73 10.02
CA ILE A 133 7.86 -4.12 10.05
C ILE A 133 8.61 -4.32 11.37
N GLY A 134 7.96 -4.85 12.40
CA GLY A 134 8.63 -5.37 13.60
C GLY A 134 9.54 -6.57 13.31
N ARG A 135 9.27 -7.34 12.23
CA ARG A 135 10.11 -8.48 11.81
C ARG A 135 11.35 -7.96 11.07
N GLU A 136 12.53 -8.41 11.52
CA GLU A 136 13.81 -7.96 10.93
C GLU A 136 13.94 -8.36 9.46
N SER A 137 13.50 -9.55 9.05
CA SER A 137 13.51 -10.01 7.66
C SER A 137 12.70 -9.09 6.76
N VAL A 138 11.54 -8.62 7.24
CA VAL A 138 10.71 -7.66 6.50
C VAL A 138 11.44 -6.32 6.34
N ARG A 139 12.05 -5.80 7.40
CA ARG A 139 12.83 -4.56 7.31
C ARG A 139 14.02 -4.68 6.36
N ARG A 140 14.76 -5.78 6.38
CA ARG A 140 15.87 -6.02 5.44
C ARG A 140 15.40 -6.02 4.00
N ALA A 141 14.28 -6.68 3.71
CA ALA A 141 13.69 -6.68 2.37
C ALA A 141 13.25 -5.27 1.93
N LEU A 142 12.53 -4.55 2.79
CA LEU A 142 12.02 -3.22 2.49
C LEU A 142 13.10 -2.15 2.32
N ARG A 143 14.30 -2.33 2.90
CA ARG A 143 15.44 -1.43 2.68
C ARG A 143 16.08 -1.58 1.29
N ARG A 144 15.80 -2.67 0.57
CA ARG A 144 16.41 -2.97 -0.74
C ARG A 144 15.50 -2.63 -1.91
N VAL A 145 14.26 -2.27 -1.65
CA VAL A 145 13.33 -1.82 -2.70
C VAL A 145 13.45 -0.31 -2.92
N ASP A 146 13.12 0.13 -4.13
CA ASP A 146 13.23 1.54 -4.49
C ASP A 146 12.19 2.40 -3.76
N ASN A 147 10.98 1.89 -3.59
CA ASN A 147 9.89 2.58 -2.93
C ASN A 147 9.31 1.70 -1.82
N ASN A 148 9.84 1.85 -0.62
CA ASN A 148 9.26 1.32 0.61
C ASN A 148 8.14 2.27 1.06
N ILE A 149 6.88 1.92 0.79
CA ILE A 149 5.70 2.76 1.05
C ILE A 149 4.94 2.18 2.23
N LEU A 150 4.98 2.88 3.36
CA LEU A 150 4.40 2.46 4.64
C LEU A 150 3.21 3.33 5.02
N LYS A 151 2.13 2.70 5.42
CA LYS A 151 0.88 3.38 5.78
C LYS A 151 0.86 3.81 7.24
N LEU A 152 0.37 5.06 7.47
CA LEU A 152 0.03 5.59 8.79
C LEU A 152 -1.14 6.58 8.65
N ASP A 153 -2.36 6.14 8.91
CA ASP A 153 -3.58 6.92 8.64
C ASP A 153 -4.03 7.81 9.81
N SER A 154 -3.48 7.64 11.00
CA SER A 154 -3.72 8.49 12.17
C SER A 154 -2.61 8.34 13.21
N ALA A 155 -2.51 9.32 14.09
CA ALA A 155 -1.67 9.29 15.28
C ALA A 155 -2.34 8.64 16.50
N PHE A 156 -3.62 8.31 16.42
CA PHE A 156 -4.39 7.77 17.53
C PHE A 156 -4.80 6.31 17.28
N ASP A 157 -4.52 5.44 18.23
CA ASP A 157 -4.88 4.01 18.16
C ASP A 157 -6.38 3.81 17.93
N ASP A 158 -7.23 4.63 18.56
CA ASP A 158 -8.69 4.50 18.41
C ASP A 158 -9.16 4.89 17.01
N THR A 159 -8.55 5.90 16.40
CA THR A 159 -8.83 6.29 15.00
C THR A 159 -8.33 5.22 14.04
N VAL A 160 -7.13 4.64 14.27
CA VAL A 160 -6.63 3.52 13.48
C VAL A 160 -7.55 2.30 13.61
N ARG A 161 -8.05 1.98 14.81
CA ARG A 161 -9.05 0.91 14.98
C ARG A 161 -10.32 1.18 14.20
N LEU A 162 -10.79 2.42 14.18
CA LEU A 162 -11.98 2.81 13.44
C LEU A 162 -11.78 2.74 11.92
N ILE A 163 -10.66 3.23 11.40
CA ILE A 163 -10.40 3.35 9.97
C ILE A 163 -9.80 2.07 9.38
N ASN A 164 -8.79 1.51 10.04
CA ASN A 164 -8.00 0.39 9.51
C ASN A 164 -8.41 -0.96 10.09
N ASN A 165 -9.15 -0.98 11.19
CA ASN A 165 -9.67 -2.19 11.85
C ASN A 165 -8.62 -3.33 11.91
N PRO A 166 -7.54 -3.19 12.70
CA PRO A 166 -6.51 -4.21 12.81
C PRO A 166 -7.07 -5.55 13.29
N CYS A 167 -6.69 -6.65 12.62
CA CYS A 167 -7.12 -8.01 12.99
C CYS A 167 -6.42 -8.57 14.24
N GLY A 168 -5.56 -7.81 14.88
CA GLY A 168 -4.83 -8.19 16.08
C GLY A 168 -4.41 -6.97 16.90
N THR A 169 -3.49 -7.18 17.84
CA THR A 169 -2.93 -6.09 18.63
C THR A 169 -2.19 -5.10 17.73
N TYR A 170 -2.52 -3.83 17.85
CA TYR A 170 -1.90 -2.75 17.10
C TYR A 170 -1.65 -1.56 18.01
N SER A 171 -0.50 -0.91 17.85
CA SER A 171 -0.15 0.34 18.52
C SER A 171 0.58 1.27 17.56
N VAL A 172 0.08 2.48 17.41
CA VAL A 172 0.73 3.54 16.63
C VAL A 172 2.16 3.77 17.14
N ALA A 173 2.35 3.81 18.46
CA ALA A 173 3.67 4.03 19.05
C ALA A 173 4.71 2.96 18.65
N GLU A 174 4.32 1.67 18.65
CA GLU A 174 5.21 0.59 18.22
C GLU A 174 5.48 0.63 16.71
N VAL A 175 4.50 0.95 15.89
CA VAL A 175 4.69 1.10 14.44
C VAL A 175 5.62 2.28 14.15
N VAL A 176 5.43 3.43 14.76
CA VAL A 176 6.31 4.61 14.62
C VAL A 176 7.73 4.29 15.07
N LYS A 177 7.91 3.63 16.21
CA LYS A 177 9.23 3.16 16.67
C LYS A 177 9.92 2.29 15.60
N ASN A 178 9.20 1.36 14.98
CA ASN A 178 9.75 0.52 13.92
C ASN A 178 9.97 1.28 12.60
N MET A 179 9.13 2.28 12.26
CA MET A 179 9.36 3.15 11.11
C MET A 179 10.65 3.94 11.23
N LYS A 180 10.98 4.42 12.42
CA LYS A 180 12.24 5.14 12.69
C LYS A 180 13.49 4.30 12.42
N LEU A 181 13.39 2.96 12.50
CA LEU A 181 14.50 2.07 12.15
C LEU A 181 14.88 2.10 10.66
N PHE A 182 14.08 2.72 9.80
CA PHE A 182 14.43 2.92 8.39
C PHE A 182 15.28 4.16 8.14
N ASP A 183 15.58 4.97 9.17
CA ASP A 183 16.41 6.19 9.07
C ASP A 183 15.95 7.13 7.93
N GLY A 184 14.63 7.28 7.80
CA GLY A 184 13.98 8.07 6.77
C GLY A 184 13.92 7.41 5.39
N GLN A 185 14.53 6.24 5.17
CA GLN A 185 14.56 5.53 3.89
C GLN A 185 13.22 4.83 3.57
N MET A 186 12.12 5.59 3.70
CA MET A 186 10.77 5.12 3.40
C MET A 186 9.89 6.29 2.93
N ILE A 187 8.79 5.96 2.33
CA ILE A 187 7.72 6.89 1.96
C ILE A 187 6.56 6.64 2.90
N LEU A 188 6.09 7.69 3.56
CA LEU A 188 4.89 7.60 4.39
C LEU A 188 3.65 7.82 3.52
N GLN A 189 2.69 6.91 3.57
CA GLN A 189 1.44 7.05 2.85
C GLN A 189 0.26 7.18 3.82
N THR A 190 -0.58 8.18 3.62
CA THR A 190 -1.74 8.46 4.48
C THR A 190 -3.00 8.66 3.66
N MET A 191 -4.04 7.88 3.98
CA MET A 191 -5.40 8.08 3.48
C MET A 191 -6.13 9.05 4.39
N PHE A 192 -6.59 10.17 3.85
CA PHE A 192 -7.51 11.08 4.53
C PHE A 192 -8.93 10.85 4.02
N LEU A 193 -9.88 10.77 4.96
CA LEU A 193 -11.29 10.51 4.66
C LEU A 193 -12.19 11.08 5.73
N ARG A 194 -13.46 11.28 5.36
CA ARG A 194 -14.55 11.72 6.22
C ARG A 194 -15.76 10.84 6.02
N GLY A 195 -16.75 10.96 6.87
CA GLY A 195 -18.05 10.33 6.70
C GLY A 195 -18.50 9.53 7.91
N GLU A 196 -19.24 8.48 7.64
CA GLU A 196 -19.78 7.60 8.67
C GLU A 196 -19.55 6.14 8.26
N CYS A 197 -19.29 5.27 9.22
CA CYS A 197 -19.23 3.84 9.01
C CYS A 197 -19.88 3.12 10.18
N GLU A 198 -20.90 2.30 9.92
CA GLU A 198 -21.65 1.54 10.94
C GLU A 198 -22.14 2.42 12.11
N GLY A 199 -22.69 3.60 11.80
CA GLY A 199 -23.21 4.54 12.80
C GLY A 199 -22.13 5.31 13.58
N ARG A 200 -20.85 5.20 13.19
CA ARG A 200 -19.73 5.93 13.81
C ARG A 200 -19.17 6.96 12.85
N THR A 201 -19.04 8.20 13.33
CA THR A 201 -18.39 9.27 12.56
C THR A 201 -16.89 9.00 12.41
N VAL A 202 -16.40 9.19 11.20
CA VAL A 202 -15.00 9.03 10.83
C VAL A 202 -14.51 10.33 10.19
N ASP A 203 -13.48 10.93 10.76
CA ASP A 203 -12.81 12.10 10.17
C ASP A 203 -11.39 12.22 10.71
N ASN A 204 -10.39 11.84 9.91
CA ASN A 204 -8.99 12.03 10.25
C ASN A 204 -8.39 13.33 9.65
N THR A 205 -9.25 14.24 9.16
CA THR A 205 -8.84 15.56 8.67
C THR A 205 -9.02 16.68 9.68
N THR A 206 -9.53 16.39 10.88
CA THR A 206 -9.70 17.38 11.93
C THR A 206 -8.34 17.97 12.35
N GLU A 207 -8.32 19.20 12.84
CA GLU A 207 -7.08 19.83 13.32
C GLU A 207 -6.36 18.97 14.38
N ARG A 208 -7.10 18.34 15.27
CA ARG A 208 -6.56 17.42 16.29
C ARG A 208 -5.82 16.26 15.65
N GLU A 209 -6.42 15.62 14.64
CA GLU A 209 -5.85 14.46 13.92
C GLU A 209 -4.61 14.89 13.13
N VAL A 210 -4.75 15.94 12.31
CA VAL A 210 -3.67 16.40 11.44
C VAL A 210 -2.47 16.91 12.26
N ALA A 211 -2.71 17.70 13.32
CA ALA A 211 -1.63 18.21 14.17
C ALA A 211 -0.86 17.09 14.88
N ALA A 212 -1.57 16.07 15.38
CA ALA A 212 -0.92 14.93 16.03
C ALA A 212 -0.15 14.07 15.02
N TRP A 213 -0.73 13.81 13.84
CA TRP A 213 -0.09 13.07 12.76
C TRP A 213 1.17 13.79 12.24
N LEU A 214 1.14 15.12 12.07
CA LEU A 214 2.32 15.91 11.67
C LEU A 214 3.48 15.77 12.65
N LYS A 215 3.21 15.67 13.96
CA LYS A 215 4.28 15.41 14.95
C LYS A 215 4.94 14.05 14.71
N LEU A 216 4.17 13.03 14.35
CA LEU A 216 4.73 11.73 13.99
C LEU A 216 5.52 11.78 12.67
N VAL A 217 5.02 12.52 11.67
CA VAL A 217 5.77 12.75 10.41
C VAL A 217 7.12 13.41 10.71
N GLU A 218 7.15 14.44 11.57
CA GLU A 218 8.37 15.12 11.99
C GLU A 218 9.31 14.17 12.77
N GLU A 219 8.77 13.29 13.60
CA GLU A 219 9.54 12.30 14.37
C GLU A 219 10.13 11.18 13.48
N ILE A 220 9.36 10.68 12.51
CA ILE A 220 9.77 9.62 11.57
C ILE A 220 10.76 10.14 10.53
N ARG A 221 10.60 11.40 10.08
CA ARG A 221 11.41 12.02 9.02
C ARG A 221 11.47 11.18 7.74
N PRO A 222 10.35 10.75 7.15
CA PRO A 222 10.36 9.98 5.92
C PRO A 222 10.97 10.83 4.77
N ARG A 223 11.56 10.16 3.77
CA ARG A 223 12.09 10.88 2.60
C ARG A 223 11.02 11.57 1.76
N GLN A 224 9.78 11.12 1.88
CA GLN A 224 8.62 11.67 1.20
C GLN A 224 7.33 11.26 1.94
N VAL A 225 6.31 12.11 1.85
CA VAL A 225 4.94 11.80 2.26
C VAL A 225 4.03 11.77 1.03
N MET A 226 3.10 10.82 1.00
CA MET A 226 2.02 10.73 0.01
C MET A 226 0.68 10.85 0.74
N VAL A 227 -0.08 11.91 0.47
CA VAL A 227 -1.44 12.07 0.98
C VAL A 227 -2.44 11.86 -0.15
N TYR A 228 -3.52 11.15 0.15
CA TYR A 228 -4.56 10.85 -0.83
C TYR A 228 -5.90 10.63 -0.14
N SER A 229 -6.96 10.58 -0.92
CA SER A 229 -8.30 10.28 -0.45
C SER A 229 -8.97 9.24 -1.33
N LEU A 230 -10.21 8.92 -1.02
CA LEU A 230 -11.02 7.94 -1.72
C LEU A 230 -11.11 8.26 -3.23
N ASP A 231 -10.92 7.26 -4.08
CA ASP A 231 -11.02 7.40 -5.54
C ASP A 231 -11.93 6.35 -6.18
N ARG A 232 -12.27 5.29 -5.44
CA ARG A 232 -13.08 4.16 -5.88
C ARG A 232 -14.10 3.75 -4.82
N ASP A 233 -14.96 2.83 -5.20
CA ASP A 233 -15.92 2.21 -4.30
C ASP A 233 -15.24 1.56 -3.10
N THR A 234 -15.83 1.77 -1.93
CA THR A 234 -15.37 1.26 -0.65
C THR A 234 -16.43 0.37 -0.01
N PRO A 235 -16.04 -0.53 0.92
CA PRO A 235 -17.00 -1.34 1.67
C PRO A 235 -18.02 -0.48 2.41
N CYS A 236 -17.56 0.56 3.08
CA CYS A 236 -18.39 1.55 3.76
C CYS A 236 -18.82 2.64 2.77
N LYS A 237 -20.07 2.58 2.29
CA LYS A 237 -20.58 3.43 1.21
C LYS A 237 -20.85 4.89 1.60
N THR A 238 -20.86 5.19 2.88
CA THR A 238 -21.11 6.53 3.44
C THR A 238 -19.85 7.34 3.68
N LEU A 239 -18.70 6.78 3.33
CA LEU A 239 -17.43 7.52 3.36
C LEU A 239 -17.38 8.58 2.26
N GLN A 240 -16.75 9.69 2.58
CA GLN A 240 -16.65 10.86 1.71
C GLN A 240 -15.18 11.12 1.35
N LYS A 241 -14.98 11.43 0.09
CA LYS A 241 -13.70 11.90 -0.43
C LYS A 241 -13.36 13.28 0.15
N VAL A 242 -12.14 13.44 0.60
CA VAL A 242 -11.61 14.75 1.01
C VAL A 242 -11.31 15.59 -0.24
N PRO A 243 -11.75 16.86 -0.31
CA PRO A 243 -11.43 17.75 -1.40
C PRO A 243 -9.91 17.89 -1.61
N ARG A 244 -9.51 18.07 -2.87
CA ARG A 244 -8.08 18.18 -3.21
C ARG A 244 -7.40 19.38 -2.53
N GLU A 245 -8.13 20.48 -2.39
CA GLU A 245 -7.68 21.69 -1.68
C GLU A 245 -7.34 21.43 -0.21
N ASP A 246 -8.16 20.63 0.49
CA ASP A 246 -7.89 20.25 1.88
C ASP A 246 -6.64 19.35 1.97
N LEU A 247 -6.48 18.42 1.04
CA LEU A 247 -5.27 17.60 0.96
C LEU A 247 -4.02 18.45 0.64
N GLN A 248 -4.16 19.47 -0.21
CA GLN A 248 -3.06 20.40 -0.51
C GLN A 248 -2.70 21.23 0.71
N ALA A 249 -3.68 21.67 1.51
CA ALA A 249 -3.43 22.36 2.75
C ALA A 249 -2.64 21.50 3.76
N ILE A 250 -3.00 20.20 3.86
CA ILE A 250 -2.26 19.25 4.69
C ILE A 250 -0.84 19.05 4.14
N ALA A 251 -0.70 18.88 2.82
CA ALA A 251 0.61 18.70 2.17
C ALA A 251 1.54 19.89 2.39
N ALA A 252 1.02 21.12 2.31
CA ALA A 252 1.80 22.33 2.59
C ALA A 252 2.36 22.36 4.03
N ARG A 253 1.61 21.79 5.00
CA ARG A 253 2.10 21.66 6.38
C ARG A 253 3.23 20.63 6.51
N VAL A 254 3.20 19.56 5.72
CA VAL A 254 4.29 18.58 5.64
C VAL A 254 5.53 19.21 4.99
N GLU A 255 5.33 19.98 3.90
CA GLU A 255 6.42 20.67 3.20
C GLU A 255 7.09 21.74 4.09
N ALA A 256 6.31 22.38 4.98
CA ALA A 256 6.86 23.30 5.99
C ALA A 256 7.81 22.62 7.00
N LEU A 257 7.74 21.29 7.15
CA LEU A 257 8.71 20.50 7.92
C LEU A 257 9.99 20.16 7.12
N GLY A 258 10.08 20.61 5.88
CA GLY A 258 11.19 20.29 4.96
C GLY A 258 11.10 18.89 4.36
N ILE A 259 9.91 18.27 4.34
CA ILE A 259 9.67 16.91 3.82
C ILE A 259 8.84 17.03 2.54
N PRO A 260 9.30 16.49 1.37
CA PRO A 260 8.51 16.49 0.15
C PRO A 260 7.15 15.80 0.34
N CYS A 261 6.07 16.40 -0.16
CA CYS A 261 4.74 15.84 -0.09
C CYS A 261 4.06 15.80 -1.46
N SER A 262 3.42 14.70 -1.80
CA SER A 262 2.62 14.57 -3.01
C SER A 262 1.15 14.32 -2.66
N VAL A 263 0.26 14.97 -3.44
CA VAL A 263 -1.19 14.81 -3.34
C VAL A 263 -1.69 14.01 -4.54
N ALA A 264 -2.49 12.98 -4.30
CA ALA A 264 -3.04 12.15 -5.37
C ALA A 264 -4.56 12.00 -5.29
#